data_469088d083e8cd1fa7f15e0d2c1a0ad1
#
_entry.id   469088d083e8cd1fa7f15e0d2c1a0ad1
#
_cell.length_a   1.000
_cell.length_b   1.000
_cell.length_c   1.000
_cell.angle_alpha   90.00
_cell.angle_beta   90.00
_cell.angle_gamma   90.00
#
_symmetry.space_group_name_H-M   'P 1'
#
loop_
_entity.id
_entity.type
_entity.pdbx_description
1 polymer ?
#
loop_
_entity_poly.entity_id
_entity_poly.type
_entity_poly.pdbx_seq_one_letter_code
_entity_poly.pdbx_strand_id
1 'polypeptide(L)'
;MIRANANRRDADILVCAELRRYLRFKDWNDFSFEEGIRFLLPDQSYVDNFPSHHSKNCTSKHQMTNNWFKPTVRIYKNLRNKLIKDGKIKEGLAPSYFLEGLLYNVPIGIFGGSEQENFYSTLNWLVNADRSRFVCANEMYSLFDPKNPVMWRIENCDQFLRATTEHWNSYK
;
A
#
# COMPACT_ATOMS: atom_id res chain seq x y z
N MET A 1 20.71 -9.62 -0.10
CA MET A 1 20.43 -9.41 1.35
C MET A 1 21.73 -9.29 2.12
N ILE A 2 21.90 -8.25 2.91
CA ILE A 2 22.98 -8.12 3.89
C ILE A 2 22.43 -8.63 5.22
N ARG A 3 23.01 -9.70 5.75
CA ARG A 3 22.51 -10.30 7.01
C ARG A 3 22.85 -9.44 8.22
N ALA A 4 21.98 -9.44 9.21
CA ALA A 4 22.18 -8.79 10.50
C ALA A 4 23.42 -9.34 11.22
N ASN A 5 23.99 -8.50 12.07
CA ASN A 5 24.94 -8.90 13.10
C ASN A 5 24.60 -8.13 14.39
N ALA A 6 25.41 -8.31 15.46
CA ALA A 6 25.16 -7.68 16.76
C ALA A 6 24.91 -6.15 16.70
N ASN A 7 25.42 -5.47 15.67
CA ASN A 7 25.40 -4.00 15.54
C ASN A 7 24.52 -3.47 14.40
N ARG A 8 23.86 -4.32 13.62
CA ARG A 8 23.03 -3.89 12.48
C ARG A 8 21.93 -4.90 12.16
N ARG A 9 20.81 -4.39 11.61
CA ARG A 9 19.68 -5.19 11.13
C ARG A 9 19.96 -5.77 9.75
N ASP A 10 19.18 -6.76 9.36
CA ASP A 10 19.10 -7.21 7.97
C ASP A 10 18.74 -6.04 7.06
N ALA A 11 19.39 -5.96 5.90
CA ALA A 11 19.07 -4.98 4.88
C ALA A 11 19.02 -5.64 3.51
N ASP A 12 17.99 -5.30 2.76
CA ASP A 12 17.86 -5.63 1.34
C ASP A 12 18.39 -4.48 0.51
N ILE A 13 19.25 -4.80 -0.47
CA ILE A 13 19.74 -3.84 -1.45
C ILE A 13 19.05 -4.16 -2.77
N LEU A 14 18.32 -3.17 -3.28
CA LEU A 14 17.71 -3.21 -4.60
C LEU A 14 18.54 -2.38 -5.57
N VAL A 15 19.12 -3.05 -6.58
CA VAL A 15 19.77 -2.36 -7.70
C VAL A 15 18.69 -1.95 -8.70
N CYS A 16 18.62 -0.66 -8.99
CA CYS A 16 17.62 -0.12 -9.89
C CYS A 16 18.22 0.95 -10.82
N ALA A 17 17.57 1.18 -11.97
CA ALA A 17 17.83 2.30 -12.86
C ALA A 17 16.87 3.45 -12.55
N GLU A 18 17.30 4.68 -12.83
CA GLU A 18 16.40 5.84 -12.87
C GLU A 18 15.37 5.64 -13.97
N LEU A 19 14.10 5.93 -13.64
CA LEU A 19 12.99 5.93 -14.58
C LEU A 19 12.44 7.35 -14.68
N ARG A 20 12.23 7.82 -15.92
CA ARG A 20 11.49 9.04 -16.20
C ARG A 20 10.23 8.71 -16.98
N ARG A 21 9.08 8.94 -16.37
CA ARG A 21 7.79 8.83 -17.03
C ARG A 21 7.38 10.20 -17.55
N TYR A 22 7.59 10.44 -18.84
CA TYR A 22 7.22 11.70 -19.47
C TYR A 22 5.70 11.86 -19.49
N LEU A 23 5.22 12.97 -18.96
CA LEU A 23 3.82 13.40 -19.01
C LEU A 23 3.59 14.27 -20.26
N ARG A 24 4.60 15.08 -20.59
CA ARG A 24 4.64 15.91 -21.79
C ARG A 24 6.08 15.99 -22.28
N PHE A 25 6.23 15.87 -23.60
CA PHE A 25 7.50 16.11 -24.26
C PHE A 25 7.24 16.83 -25.57
N LYS A 26 7.71 18.06 -25.70
CA LYS A 26 7.67 18.86 -26.92
C LYS A 26 9.05 18.95 -27.55
N ASP A 27 10.03 19.37 -26.76
CA ASP A 27 11.45 19.41 -27.10
C ASP A 27 12.29 19.33 -25.80
N TRP A 28 13.63 19.38 -25.92
CA TRP A 28 14.55 19.26 -24.79
C TRP A 28 14.50 20.43 -23.79
N ASN A 29 13.81 21.52 -24.11
CA ASN A 29 13.61 22.69 -23.23
C ASN A 29 12.16 22.77 -22.72
N ASP A 30 11.26 21.94 -23.26
CA ASP A 30 9.83 21.94 -22.88
C ASP A 30 9.32 20.50 -22.71
N PHE A 31 9.56 19.96 -21.54
CA PHE A 31 9.08 18.65 -21.11
C PHE A 31 8.71 18.63 -19.62
N SER A 32 7.90 17.66 -19.25
CA SER A 32 7.62 17.32 -17.84
C SER A 32 7.59 15.81 -17.68
N PHE A 33 8.10 15.34 -16.55
CA PHE A 33 8.13 13.91 -16.22
C PHE A 33 8.01 13.69 -14.73
N GLU A 34 7.64 12.46 -14.35
CA GLU A 34 7.67 11.95 -13.00
C GLU A 34 8.85 11.00 -12.83
N GLU A 35 9.61 11.19 -11.75
CA GLU A 35 10.76 10.38 -11.42
C GLU A 35 10.34 9.10 -10.71
N GLY A 36 10.87 7.99 -11.16
CA GLY A 36 10.70 6.67 -10.58
C GLY A 36 11.97 5.85 -10.63
N ILE A 37 11.82 4.58 -10.32
CA ILE A 37 12.86 3.57 -10.43
C ILE A 37 12.36 2.39 -11.24
N ARG A 38 13.27 1.76 -12.00
CA ARG A 38 13.03 0.50 -12.70
C ARG A 38 14.02 -0.54 -12.22
N PHE A 39 13.53 -1.72 -11.90
CA PHE A 39 14.38 -2.86 -11.58
C PHE A 39 13.92 -4.13 -12.31
N LEU A 40 14.88 -5.01 -12.59
CA LEU A 40 14.64 -6.27 -13.27
C LEU A 40 14.28 -7.37 -12.24
N LEU A 41 13.32 -8.19 -12.61
CA LEU A 41 13.02 -9.44 -11.92
C LEU A 41 13.90 -10.58 -12.46
N PRO A 42 14.00 -11.72 -11.75
CA PRO A 42 14.80 -12.87 -12.19
C PRO A 42 14.41 -13.44 -13.57
N ASP A 43 13.15 -13.26 -13.98
CA ASP A 43 12.62 -13.69 -15.27
C ASP A 43 12.85 -12.68 -16.40
N GLN A 44 13.67 -11.65 -16.16
CA GLN A 44 14.00 -10.54 -17.06
C GLN A 44 12.82 -9.58 -17.32
N SER A 45 11.68 -9.76 -16.72
CA SER A 45 10.65 -8.73 -16.68
C SER A 45 11.10 -7.55 -15.80
N TYR A 46 10.42 -6.42 -15.90
CA TYR A 46 10.77 -5.24 -15.10
C TYR A 46 9.58 -4.73 -14.29
N VAL A 47 9.91 -4.07 -13.21
CA VAL A 47 8.94 -3.36 -12.36
C VAL A 47 9.33 -1.90 -12.29
N ASP A 48 8.35 -1.06 -12.57
CA ASP A 48 8.44 0.39 -12.39
C ASP A 48 7.79 0.77 -11.05
N ASN A 49 8.48 1.58 -10.28
CA ASN A 49 7.97 2.07 -9.01
C ASN A 49 8.28 3.56 -8.82
N PHE A 50 7.44 4.24 -8.03
CA PHE A 50 7.55 5.66 -7.72
C PHE A 50 7.59 5.88 -6.21
N PRO A 51 8.68 5.48 -5.52
CA PRO A 51 8.74 5.49 -4.06
C PRO A 51 8.68 6.90 -3.46
N SER A 52 9.22 7.91 -4.16
CA SER A 52 9.15 9.30 -3.73
C SER A 52 7.70 9.81 -3.70
N HIS A 53 6.90 9.50 -4.73
CA HIS A 53 5.47 9.82 -4.78
C HIS A 53 4.71 9.10 -3.66
N HIS A 54 4.95 7.79 -3.50
CA HIS A 54 4.33 7.02 -2.42
C HIS A 54 4.58 7.65 -1.04
N SER A 55 5.84 7.96 -0.74
CA SER A 55 6.23 8.58 0.54
C SER A 55 5.61 9.96 0.76
N LYS A 56 5.66 10.82 -0.28
CA LYS A 56 5.07 12.17 -0.25
C LYS A 56 3.56 12.10 -0.02
N ASN A 57 2.86 11.27 -0.80
CA ASN A 57 1.41 11.17 -0.75
C ASN A 57 0.93 10.55 0.57
N CYS A 58 1.59 9.51 1.09
CA CYS A 58 1.32 8.97 2.41
C CYS A 58 1.57 10.00 3.54
N THR A 59 2.56 10.87 3.39
CA THR A 59 2.84 11.94 4.36
C THR A 59 1.78 13.03 4.29
N SER A 60 1.39 13.48 3.09
CA SER A 60 0.28 14.41 2.89
C SER A 60 -1.02 13.86 3.47
N LYS A 61 -1.36 12.61 3.15
CA LYS A 61 -2.57 11.95 3.70
C LYS A 61 -2.55 11.90 5.22
N HIS A 62 -1.39 11.62 5.83
CA HIS A 62 -1.23 11.60 7.27
C HIS A 62 -1.52 12.96 7.90
N GLN A 63 -0.99 14.04 7.33
CA GLN A 63 -1.24 15.41 7.79
C GLN A 63 -2.73 15.79 7.62
N MET A 64 -3.31 15.51 6.45
CA MET A 64 -4.71 15.83 6.14
C MET A 64 -5.71 15.06 7.01
N THR A 65 -5.33 13.90 7.54
CA THR A 65 -6.13 13.11 8.48
C THR A 65 -5.83 13.42 9.95
N ASN A 66 -5.29 14.59 10.27
CA ASN A 66 -4.87 14.95 11.64
C ASN A 66 -3.98 13.86 12.28
N ASN A 67 -3.04 13.33 11.51
CA ASN A 67 -2.09 12.29 11.90
C ASN A 67 -2.69 10.89 12.16
N TRP A 68 -3.91 10.62 11.73
CA TRP A 68 -4.52 9.30 11.89
C TRP A 68 -4.05 8.26 10.87
N PHE A 69 -3.71 8.64 9.63
CA PHE A 69 -3.41 7.68 8.56
C PHE A 69 -2.30 6.68 8.92
N LYS A 70 -1.12 7.13 9.33
CA LYS A 70 0.02 6.23 9.64
C LYS A 70 -0.25 5.29 10.83
N PRO A 71 -0.84 5.73 11.96
CA PRO A 71 -1.30 4.82 13.03
C PRO A 71 -2.29 3.77 12.52
N THR A 72 -3.29 4.17 11.72
CA THR A 72 -4.26 3.24 11.13
C THR A 72 -3.57 2.18 10.28
N VAL A 73 -2.65 2.57 9.41
CA VAL A 73 -1.82 1.61 8.62
C VAL A 73 -1.11 0.61 9.53
N ARG A 74 -0.55 1.05 10.65
CA ARG A 74 0.12 0.14 11.62
C ARG A 74 -0.86 -0.85 12.24
N ILE A 75 -2.06 -0.40 12.60
CA ILE A 75 -3.12 -1.28 13.14
C ILE A 75 -3.44 -2.38 12.12
N TYR A 76 -3.68 -2.03 10.86
CA TYR A 76 -3.97 -3.01 9.81
C TYR A 76 -2.80 -3.96 9.54
N LYS A 77 -1.56 -3.49 9.57
CA LYS A 77 -0.35 -4.34 9.43
C LYS A 77 -0.21 -5.30 10.61
N ASN A 78 -0.44 -4.84 11.83
CA ASN A 78 -0.39 -5.68 13.04
C ASN A 78 -1.51 -6.73 13.01
N LEU A 79 -2.72 -6.34 12.62
CA LEU A 79 -3.83 -7.28 12.48
C LEU A 79 -3.55 -8.32 11.39
N ARG A 80 -3.04 -7.92 10.22
CA ARG A 80 -2.59 -8.87 9.21
C ARG A 80 -1.61 -9.90 9.78
N ASN A 81 -0.60 -9.46 10.53
CA ASN A 81 0.38 -10.36 11.13
C ASN A 81 -0.27 -11.32 12.13
N LYS A 82 -1.25 -10.84 12.91
CA LYS A 82 -2.06 -11.67 13.82
C LYS A 82 -2.87 -12.72 13.04
N LEU A 83 -3.56 -12.32 11.96
CA LEU A 83 -4.35 -13.22 11.12
C LEU A 83 -3.47 -14.30 10.45
N ILE A 84 -2.25 -13.96 10.03
CA ILE A 84 -1.27 -14.93 9.52
C ILE A 84 -0.88 -15.92 10.62
N LYS A 85 -0.51 -15.42 11.80
CA LYS A 85 -0.12 -16.25 12.94
C LYS A 85 -1.24 -17.21 13.35
N ASP A 86 -2.49 -16.78 13.30
CA ASP A 86 -3.67 -17.57 13.64
C ASP A 86 -4.14 -18.48 12.49
N GLY A 87 -3.41 -18.53 11.37
CA GLY A 87 -3.75 -19.36 10.19
C GLY A 87 -5.02 -18.93 9.45
N LYS A 88 -5.51 -17.72 9.67
CA LYS A 88 -6.72 -17.19 9.04
C LYS A 88 -6.48 -16.69 7.60
N ILE A 89 -5.28 -16.22 7.31
CA ILE A 89 -4.83 -15.84 5.98
C ILE A 89 -3.40 -16.35 5.73
N LYS A 90 -3.05 -16.52 4.45
CA LYS A 90 -1.70 -16.92 4.05
C LYS A 90 -0.73 -15.75 4.11
N GLU A 91 0.54 -16.04 4.36
CA GLU A 91 1.62 -15.07 4.21
C GLU A 91 1.65 -14.54 2.76
N GLY A 92 1.98 -13.25 2.59
CA GLY A 92 2.01 -12.60 1.28
C GLY A 92 0.64 -12.17 0.73
N LEU A 93 -0.49 -12.58 1.34
CA LEU A 93 -1.83 -12.25 0.85
C LEU A 93 -2.09 -10.73 0.87
N ALA A 94 -1.62 -10.02 1.89
CA ALA A 94 -1.80 -8.57 2.06
C ALA A 94 -0.46 -7.86 2.32
N PRO A 95 0.36 -7.63 1.28
CA PRO A 95 1.64 -6.93 1.40
C PRO A 95 1.49 -5.51 1.96
N SER A 96 2.48 -5.03 2.69
CA SER A 96 2.46 -3.72 3.36
C SER A 96 2.20 -2.57 2.40
N TYR A 97 2.80 -2.60 1.21
CA TYR A 97 2.61 -1.61 0.17
C TYR A 97 1.14 -1.46 -0.25
N PHE A 98 0.45 -2.60 -0.41
CA PHE A 98 -0.96 -2.60 -0.81
C PHE A 98 -1.90 -2.22 0.33
N LEU A 99 -1.57 -2.53 1.59
CA LEU A 99 -2.33 -2.03 2.74
C LEU A 99 -2.24 -0.51 2.87
N GLU A 100 -1.08 0.09 2.59
CA GLU A 100 -0.93 1.54 2.52
C GLU A 100 -1.79 2.10 1.39
N GLY A 101 -1.76 1.51 0.19
CA GLY A 101 -2.60 1.90 -0.93
C GLY A 101 -4.09 1.73 -0.64
N LEU A 102 -4.51 0.65 0.00
CA LEU A 102 -5.90 0.42 0.38
C LEU A 102 -6.43 1.56 1.27
N LEU A 103 -5.71 1.85 2.35
CA LEU A 103 -6.07 2.92 3.29
C LEU A 103 -5.91 4.32 2.71
N TYR A 104 -5.03 4.50 1.72
CA TYR A 104 -4.87 5.76 1.01
C TYR A 104 -6.17 6.20 0.31
N ASN A 105 -6.97 5.26 -0.18
CA ASN A 105 -8.24 5.55 -0.85
C ASN A 105 -9.38 5.91 0.12
N VAL A 106 -9.25 5.63 1.42
CA VAL A 106 -10.28 5.99 2.42
C VAL A 106 -10.42 7.51 2.49
N PRO A 107 -11.62 8.12 2.39
CA PRO A 107 -11.80 9.55 2.50
C PRO A 107 -11.26 10.12 3.83
N ILE A 108 -10.73 11.35 3.79
CA ILE A 108 -10.11 12.00 4.96
C ILE A 108 -11.08 12.06 6.14
N GLY A 109 -12.34 12.40 5.91
CA GLY A 109 -13.36 12.54 6.96
C GLY A 109 -13.80 11.23 7.64
N ILE A 110 -13.31 10.07 7.17
CA ILE A 110 -13.55 8.77 7.83
C ILE A 110 -12.57 8.52 8.99
N PHE A 111 -11.40 9.19 8.95
CA PHE A 111 -10.39 9.04 9.99
C PHE A 111 -10.70 9.92 11.21
N GLY A 112 -10.51 9.39 12.40
CA GLY A 112 -10.63 10.14 13.65
C GLY A 112 -11.38 9.40 14.76
N GLY A 113 -11.66 10.11 15.86
CA GLY A 113 -12.26 9.53 17.06
C GLY A 113 -11.25 8.82 17.95
N SER A 114 -11.67 7.75 18.61
CA SER A 114 -10.78 6.82 19.29
C SER A 114 -10.13 5.86 18.28
N GLU A 115 -9.08 5.13 18.69
CA GLU A 115 -8.46 4.10 17.86
C GLU A 115 -9.47 3.03 17.39
N GLN A 116 -10.38 2.64 18.26
CA GLN A 116 -11.43 1.67 17.98
C GLN A 116 -12.44 2.20 16.96
N GLU A 117 -12.92 3.43 17.13
CA GLU A 117 -13.85 4.08 16.22
C GLU A 117 -13.22 4.29 14.85
N ASN A 118 -11.98 4.77 14.81
CA ASN A 118 -11.23 4.97 13.59
C ASN A 118 -11.01 3.66 12.82
N PHE A 119 -10.63 2.58 13.52
CA PHE A 119 -10.49 1.27 12.89
C PHE A 119 -11.84 0.77 12.33
N TYR A 120 -12.90 0.85 13.13
CA TYR A 120 -14.25 0.43 12.71
C TYR A 120 -14.74 1.23 11.50
N SER A 121 -14.63 2.55 11.55
CA SER A 121 -15.10 3.44 10.48
C SER A 121 -14.34 3.18 9.17
N THR A 122 -13.02 3.05 9.23
CA THR A 122 -12.20 2.74 8.06
C THR A 122 -12.50 1.34 7.50
N LEU A 123 -12.66 0.32 8.35
CA LEU A 123 -13.00 -1.03 7.92
C LEU A 123 -14.39 -1.07 7.28
N ASN A 124 -15.39 -0.49 7.93
CA ASN A 124 -16.75 -0.43 7.41
C ASN A 124 -16.81 0.27 6.06
N TRP A 125 -16.08 1.37 5.89
CA TRP A 125 -15.98 2.05 4.60
C TRP A 125 -15.34 1.17 3.54
N LEU A 126 -14.21 0.52 3.83
CA LEU A 126 -13.47 -0.33 2.90
C LEU A 126 -14.28 -1.55 2.43
N VAL A 127 -15.07 -2.15 3.31
CA VAL A 127 -15.92 -3.31 2.99
C VAL A 127 -17.04 -2.92 2.03
N ASN A 128 -17.60 -1.71 2.16
CA ASN A 128 -18.75 -1.24 1.38
C ASN A 128 -18.37 -0.40 0.15
N ALA A 129 -17.10 0.01 0.00
CA ALA A 129 -16.66 0.86 -1.09
C ALA A 129 -16.60 0.12 -2.44
N ASP A 130 -16.92 0.83 -3.51
CA ASP A 130 -16.53 0.42 -4.85
C ASP A 130 -15.02 0.62 -5.02
N ARG A 131 -14.29 -0.48 -5.05
CA ARG A 131 -12.84 -0.50 -5.12
C ARG A 131 -12.27 -0.51 -6.54
N SER A 132 -13.14 -0.49 -7.57
CA SER A 132 -12.73 -0.56 -8.98
C SER A 132 -11.81 0.59 -9.42
N ARG A 133 -11.89 1.74 -8.73
CA ARG A 133 -11.09 2.94 -9.01
C ARG A 133 -10.00 3.21 -7.99
N PHE A 134 -9.71 2.28 -7.10
CA PHE A 134 -8.67 2.48 -6.12
C PHE A 134 -7.29 2.55 -6.78
N VAL A 135 -6.48 3.49 -6.30
CA VAL A 135 -5.12 3.73 -6.77
C VAL A 135 -4.09 3.33 -5.71
N CYS A 136 -2.89 3.01 -6.15
CA CYS A 136 -1.74 2.92 -5.26
C CYS A 136 -1.46 4.29 -4.63
N ALA A 137 -0.82 4.33 -3.47
CA ALA A 137 -0.51 5.60 -2.81
C ALA A 137 0.45 6.49 -3.62
N ASN A 138 1.15 5.96 -4.61
CA ASN A 138 1.93 6.76 -5.56
C ASN A 138 1.09 7.45 -6.65
N GLU A 139 -0.22 7.14 -6.77
CA GLU A 139 -1.17 7.65 -7.77
C GLU A 139 -0.81 7.34 -9.24
N MET A 140 0.23 6.54 -9.47
CA MET A 140 0.71 6.22 -10.82
C MET A 140 0.07 4.95 -11.40
N TYR A 141 -0.55 4.12 -10.55
CA TYR A 141 -1.14 2.84 -10.91
C TYR A 141 -2.44 2.58 -10.16
N SER A 142 -3.34 1.82 -10.80
CA SER A 142 -4.48 1.22 -10.11
C SER A 142 -3.99 0.26 -9.04
N LEU A 143 -4.68 0.22 -7.89
CA LEU A 143 -4.35 -0.72 -6.82
C LEU A 143 -4.61 -2.17 -7.23
N PHE A 144 -5.64 -2.37 -8.06
CA PHE A 144 -6.08 -3.65 -8.58
C PHE A 144 -6.04 -3.60 -10.12
N ASP A 145 -5.04 -4.25 -10.72
CA ASP A 145 -4.94 -4.38 -12.16
C ASP A 145 -4.72 -5.86 -12.52
N PRO A 146 -5.75 -6.54 -13.06
CA PRO A 146 -5.65 -7.97 -13.39
C PRO A 146 -4.66 -8.25 -14.52
N LYS A 147 -4.31 -7.24 -15.33
CA LYS A 147 -3.35 -7.34 -16.43
C LYS A 147 -1.90 -7.18 -15.96
N ASN A 148 -1.69 -6.61 -14.78
CA ASN A 148 -0.36 -6.39 -14.23
C ASN A 148 -0.09 -7.41 -13.10
N PRO A 149 0.83 -8.37 -13.28
CA PRO A 149 1.07 -9.45 -12.32
C PRO A 149 1.66 -8.97 -10.99
N VAL A 150 2.24 -7.75 -10.93
CA VAL A 150 2.81 -7.19 -9.71
C VAL A 150 1.80 -6.36 -8.90
N MET A 151 0.60 -6.13 -9.43
CA MET A 151 -0.47 -5.44 -8.71
C MET A 151 -1.25 -6.42 -7.81
N TRP A 152 -1.92 -5.84 -6.81
CA TRP A 152 -2.69 -6.64 -5.85
C TRP A 152 -3.91 -7.28 -6.53
N ARG A 153 -4.20 -8.53 -6.19
CA ARG A 153 -5.41 -9.20 -6.66
C ARG A 153 -6.59 -8.79 -5.79
N ILE A 154 -7.71 -8.44 -6.42
CA ILE A 154 -8.91 -8.02 -5.70
C ILE A 154 -9.43 -9.13 -4.77
N GLU A 155 -9.29 -10.40 -5.16
CA GLU A 155 -9.68 -11.56 -4.37
C GLU A 155 -8.87 -11.66 -3.07
N ASN A 156 -7.58 -11.31 -3.12
CA ASN A 156 -6.72 -11.26 -1.93
C ASN A 156 -7.14 -10.15 -0.98
N CYS A 157 -7.53 -8.99 -1.51
CA CYS A 157 -8.08 -7.89 -0.74
C CYS A 157 -9.39 -8.30 -0.06
N ASP A 158 -10.30 -8.93 -0.81
CA ASP A 158 -11.59 -9.41 -0.29
C ASP A 158 -11.41 -10.45 0.81
N GLN A 159 -10.49 -11.38 0.63
CA GLN A 159 -10.15 -12.37 1.65
C GLN A 159 -9.57 -11.71 2.90
N PHE A 160 -8.69 -10.71 2.75
CA PHE A 160 -8.13 -9.97 3.86
C PHE A 160 -9.21 -9.20 4.62
N LEU A 161 -10.08 -8.46 3.93
CA LEU A 161 -11.16 -7.68 4.55
C LEU A 161 -12.17 -8.58 5.25
N ARG A 162 -12.52 -9.74 4.67
CA ARG A 162 -13.39 -10.74 5.31
C ARG A 162 -12.80 -11.26 6.60
N ALA A 163 -11.54 -11.73 6.57
CA ALA A 163 -10.87 -12.24 7.76
C ALA A 163 -10.71 -11.15 8.85
N THR A 164 -10.49 -9.90 8.44
CA THR A 164 -10.43 -8.72 9.32
C THR A 164 -11.78 -8.48 10.00
N THR A 165 -12.87 -8.55 9.25
CA THR A 165 -14.24 -8.37 9.77
C THR A 165 -14.64 -9.49 10.72
N GLU A 166 -14.35 -10.74 10.37
CA GLU A 166 -14.59 -11.90 11.23
C GLU A 166 -13.83 -11.79 12.55
N HIS A 167 -12.57 -11.41 12.49
CA HIS A 167 -11.74 -11.18 13.66
C HIS A 167 -12.32 -10.06 14.56
N TRP A 168 -12.69 -8.93 13.97
CA TRP A 168 -13.32 -7.83 14.70
C TRP A 168 -14.60 -8.26 15.42
N ASN A 169 -15.46 -9.02 14.73
CA ASN A 169 -16.74 -9.47 15.29
C ASN A 169 -16.58 -10.54 16.37
N SER A 170 -15.44 -11.24 16.44
CA SER A 170 -15.17 -12.23 17.50
C SER A 170 -14.85 -11.62 18.88
N TYR A 171 -14.67 -10.28 18.95
CA TYR A 171 -14.43 -9.54 20.19
C TYR A 171 -15.64 -8.71 20.67
N LYS A 172 -16.77 -8.82 19.98
CA LYS A 172 -18.05 -8.24 20.40
C LYS A 172 -18.85 -9.26 21.17
#